data_b6172f293d1bbf953874c8dbdfc64572
#
_entry.id   b6172f293d1bbf953874c8dbdfc64572
#
_cell.length_a   1.000
_cell.length_b   1.000
_cell.length_c   1.000
_cell.angle_alpha   90.00
_cell.angle_beta   90.00
_cell.angle_gamma   90.00
#
_symmetry.space_group_name_H-M   'P 1'
#
loop_
_entity.id
_entity.type
_entity.pdbx_description
1 polymer ?
#
loop_
_entity_poly.entity_id
_entity_poly.type
_entity_poly.pdbx_seq_one_letter_code
_entity_poly.pdbx_strand_id
1 'polypeptide(L)'
;MFYKMLTGASGRIGALIDQLPSQCAVCHAWPAQRVCDGCAARFAQPRTRCARCALPVPEGVSQCGACLREPPRVDACLAAVDYGYPWAGAMAEFKFRGDPGWASALATLLRSAPWVEPALESADLVLPVPLSRERLQERGFNQAALLARHIAGPRVDTALLLRLRATEAQSGLPRSQRLRNLLGAFAVEPTRAAAVQGRRIVLVDDVMTTGATLNAAAP
;
A
#
# COMPACT_ATOMS: atom_id res chain seq x y z
N MET A 1 26.03 -11.77 -24.53
CA MET A 1 26.07 -12.66 -23.39
C MET A 1 26.73 -11.98 -22.17
N PHE A 2 26.17 -10.84 -21.69
CA PHE A 2 26.71 -10.08 -20.55
C PHE A 2 25.61 -9.23 -19.88
N TYR A 3 24.53 -9.88 -19.40
CA TYR A 3 23.45 -9.13 -18.69
C TYR A 3 22.83 -9.91 -17.50
N LYS A 4 23.63 -10.70 -16.81
CA LYS A 4 23.13 -11.54 -15.72
C LYS A 4 23.86 -11.39 -14.37
N MET A 5 24.62 -10.31 -14.14
CA MET A 5 25.43 -10.21 -12.93
C MET A 5 25.21 -8.94 -12.05
N LEU A 6 24.17 -8.14 -12.28
CA LEU A 6 23.94 -6.92 -11.48
C LEU A 6 22.71 -6.94 -10.56
N THR A 7 21.93 -8.00 -10.50
CA THR A 7 20.72 -8.05 -9.66
C THR A 7 20.94 -8.45 -8.20
N GLY A 8 22.13 -8.94 -7.85
CA GLY A 8 22.47 -9.35 -6.47
C GLY A 8 23.07 -8.25 -5.59
N ALA A 9 23.64 -7.21 -6.18
CA ALA A 9 24.33 -6.14 -5.43
C ALA A 9 23.37 -5.04 -4.94
N SER A 10 22.31 -4.75 -5.70
CA SER A 10 21.36 -3.64 -5.37
C SER A 10 20.62 -3.85 -4.05
N GLY A 11 20.27 -5.09 -3.70
CA GLY A 11 19.53 -5.39 -2.46
C GLY A 11 20.38 -5.23 -1.19
N ARG A 12 21.68 -5.52 -1.28
CA ARG A 12 22.61 -5.38 -0.12
C ARG A 12 23.03 -3.94 0.13
N ILE A 13 23.17 -3.15 -0.93
CA ILE A 13 23.51 -1.72 -0.82
C ILE A 13 22.32 -0.94 -0.24
N GLY A 14 21.08 -1.23 -0.66
CA GLY A 14 19.86 -0.64 -0.11
C GLY A 14 19.72 -0.88 1.39
N ALA A 15 19.94 -2.12 1.84
CA ALA A 15 19.87 -2.47 3.27
C ALA A 15 20.95 -1.80 4.13
N LEU A 16 22.12 -1.50 3.58
CA LEU A 16 23.19 -0.75 4.25
C LEU A 16 22.86 0.74 4.35
N ILE A 17 22.26 1.32 3.32
CA ILE A 17 21.85 2.74 3.31
C ILE A 17 20.74 2.99 4.33
N ASP A 18 19.80 2.06 4.48
CA ASP A 18 18.71 2.15 5.47
C ASP A 18 19.22 2.11 6.94
N GLN A 19 20.46 1.64 7.17
CA GLN A 19 21.08 1.59 8.49
C GLN A 19 21.92 2.84 8.82
N LEU A 20 22.18 3.70 7.84
CA LEU A 20 22.90 4.93 8.10
C LEU A 20 22.03 5.89 8.91
N PRO A 21 22.58 6.49 9.97
CA PRO A 21 21.85 7.47 10.75
C PRO A 21 21.47 8.66 9.86
N SER A 22 20.20 9.05 9.95
CA SER A 22 19.65 10.18 9.21
C SER A 22 18.93 11.12 10.16
N GLN A 23 18.36 12.19 9.63
CA GLN A 23 17.48 13.08 10.36
C GLN A 23 16.04 12.59 10.26
N CYS A 24 15.32 12.61 11.39
CA CYS A 24 13.88 12.31 11.36
C CYS A 24 13.15 13.35 10.50
N ALA A 25 12.41 12.88 9.50
CA ALA A 25 11.66 13.76 8.57
C ALA A 25 10.49 14.50 9.22
N VAL A 26 10.11 14.14 10.46
CA VAL A 26 8.98 14.74 11.18
C VAL A 26 9.44 15.76 12.23
N CYS A 27 10.39 15.39 13.11
CA CYS A 27 10.83 16.25 14.21
C CYS A 27 12.27 16.75 14.08
N HIS A 28 12.98 16.35 13.01
CA HIS A 28 14.35 16.72 12.71
C HIS A 28 15.39 16.24 13.75
N ALA A 29 15.06 15.33 14.64
CA ALA A 29 16.02 14.73 15.57
C ALA A 29 17.13 14.01 14.83
N TRP A 30 18.37 14.08 15.37
CA TRP A 30 19.58 13.43 14.88
C TRP A 30 20.36 12.80 16.03
N PRO A 31 20.97 11.63 15.89
CA PRO A 31 20.77 10.70 14.78
C PRO A 31 19.44 9.97 14.90
N ALA A 32 18.82 9.67 13.79
CA ALA A 32 17.54 8.98 13.77
C ALA A 32 17.38 8.15 12.48
N GLN A 33 16.36 7.31 12.46
CA GLN A 33 15.78 6.78 11.23
C GLN A 33 14.92 7.84 10.56
N ARG A 34 14.48 7.62 9.31
CA ARG A 34 13.59 8.53 8.58
C ARG A 34 12.33 8.93 9.37
N VAL A 35 11.81 8.04 10.20
CA VAL A 35 10.81 8.33 11.22
C VAL A 35 11.33 7.79 12.53
N CYS A 36 11.62 8.64 13.52
CA CYS A 36 12.09 8.19 14.82
C CYS A 36 10.96 7.56 15.64
N ASP A 37 11.32 6.73 16.63
CA ASP A 37 10.37 6.02 17.49
C ASP A 37 9.40 6.98 18.21
N GLY A 38 9.88 8.14 18.64
CA GLY A 38 9.05 9.17 19.29
C GLY A 38 7.98 9.72 18.34
N CYS A 39 8.30 9.92 17.06
CA CYS A 39 7.31 10.36 16.07
C CYS A 39 6.37 9.23 15.68
N ALA A 40 6.85 8.00 15.54
CA ALA A 40 6.00 6.83 15.32
C ALA A 40 5.02 6.66 16.49
N ALA A 41 5.52 6.68 17.74
CA ALA A 41 4.70 6.58 18.93
C ALA A 41 3.66 7.71 19.07
N ARG A 42 3.98 8.91 18.62
CA ARG A 42 3.07 10.06 18.71
C ARG A 42 2.00 10.09 17.62
N PHE A 43 2.34 9.71 16.40
CA PHE A 43 1.50 9.95 15.22
C PHE A 43 0.98 8.67 14.55
N ALA A 44 1.47 7.48 14.94
CA ALA A 44 1.03 6.21 14.38
C ALA A 44 0.27 5.33 15.41
N GLN A 45 -0.44 5.96 16.35
CA GLN A 45 -1.24 5.22 17.32
C GLN A 45 -2.36 4.43 16.65
N PRO A 46 -2.54 3.16 17.01
CA PRO A 46 -3.67 2.37 16.52
C PRO A 46 -5.01 3.05 16.85
N ARG A 47 -5.95 2.95 15.91
CA ARG A 47 -7.31 3.47 16.04
C ARG A 47 -8.31 2.37 15.74
N THR A 48 -9.47 2.42 16.39
CA THR A 48 -10.59 1.55 16.06
C THR A 48 -11.05 1.85 14.63
N ARG A 49 -11.05 0.84 13.78
CA ARG A 49 -11.37 0.95 12.36
C ARG A 49 -12.43 -0.07 11.95
N CYS A 50 -13.21 0.31 10.96
CA CYS A 50 -14.14 -0.61 10.30
C CYS A 50 -13.35 -1.79 9.72
N ALA A 51 -13.70 -3.03 10.12
CA ALA A 51 -13.03 -4.24 9.65
C ALA A 51 -13.10 -4.41 8.12
N ARG A 52 -14.12 -3.84 7.46
CA ARG A 52 -14.35 -3.99 6.01
C ARG A 52 -13.64 -2.93 5.16
N CYS A 53 -13.49 -1.70 5.65
CA CYS A 53 -12.95 -0.60 4.84
C CYS A 53 -11.89 0.24 5.55
N ALA A 54 -11.46 -0.15 6.75
CA ALA A 54 -10.45 0.51 7.57
C ALA A 54 -10.69 2.01 7.87
N LEU A 55 -11.86 2.57 7.57
CA LEU A 55 -12.20 3.92 8.02
C LEU A 55 -12.33 3.96 9.55
N PRO A 56 -11.88 5.02 10.22
CA PRO A 56 -12.07 5.18 11.65
C PRO A 56 -13.54 5.06 12.05
N VAL A 57 -13.81 4.35 13.14
CA VAL A 57 -15.14 4.19 13.73
C VAL A 57 -15.05 4.39 15.24
N PRO A 58 -16.14 4.70 15.93
CA PRO A 58 -16.18 4.75 17.39
C PRO A 58 -15.78 3.40 18.00
N GLU A 59 -15.32 3.44 19.24
CA GLU A 59 -15.00 2.24 20.02
C GLU A 59 -16.24 1.33 20.14
N GLY A 60 -16.03 0.02 20.05
CA GLY A 60 -17.10 -0.97 20.04
C GLY A 60 -17.84 -1.16 18.71
N VAL A 61 -17.55 -0.33 17.70
CA VAL A 61 -18.14 -0.46 16.36
C VAL A 61 -17.21 -1.27 15.47
N SER A 62 -17.64 -2.46 15.03
CA SER A 62 -16.86 -3.33 14.15
C SER A 62 -16.97 -2.97 12.66
N GLN A 63 -18.10 -2.40 12.22
CA GLN A 63 -18.35 -2.03 10.83
C GLN A 63 -19.07 -0.68 10.73
N CYS A 64 -18.65 0.14 9.76
CA CYS A 64 -19.31 1.42 9.51
C CYS A 64 -20.64 1.23 8.76
N GLY A 65 -21.55 2.20 8.91
CA GLY A 65 -22.88 2.14 8.28
C GLY A 65 -22.87 2.03 6.75
N ALA A 66 -21.82 2.52 6.07
CA ALA A 66 -21.68 2.34 4.64
C ALA A 66 -21.39 0.89 4.26
N CYS A 67 -20.50 0.20 4.99
CA CYS A 67 -20.18 -1.21 4.75
C CYS A 67 -21.31 -2.16 5.18
N LEU A 68 -22.17 -1.75 6.11
CA LEU A 68 -23.38 -2.52 6.44
C LEU A 68 -24.43 -2.46 5.31
N ARG A 69 -24.56 -1.31 4.65
CA ARG A 69 -25.52 -1.15 3.53
C ARG A 69 -24.98 -1.73 2.22
N GLU A 70 -23.69 -1.53 1.97
CA GLU A 70 -23.04 -1.94 0.73
C GLU A 70 -21.67 -2.53 1.07
N PRO A 71 -21.61 -3.86 1.37
CA PRO A 71 -20.36 -4.53 1.70
C PRO A 71 -19.36 -4.45 0.55
N PRO A 72 -18.07 -4.13 0.84
CA PRO A 72 -17.03 -4.20 -0.19
C PRO A 72 -16.73 -5.65 -0.55
N ARG A 73 -16.15 -5.87 -1.74
CA ARG A 73 -15.75 -7.20 -2.21
C ARG A 73 -14.57 -7.79 -1.43
N VAL A 74 -13.72 -6.94 -0.85
CA VAL A 74 -12.63 -7.40 0.03
C VAL A 74 -13.18 -7.89 1.37
N ASP A 75 -12.59 -8.96 1.92
CA ASP A 75 -13.03 -9.55 3.19
C ASP A 75 -12.70 -8.66 4.39
N ALA A 76 -11.51 -8.08 4.37
CA ALA A 76 -11.03 -7.17 5.40
C ALA A 76 -10.12 -6.10 4.78
N CYS A 77 -10.03 -4.95 5.43
CA CYS A 77 -9.13 -3.89 5.06
C CYS A 77 -8.37 -3.40 6.30
N LEU A 78 -7.07 -3.25 6.17
CA LEU A 78 -6.18 -2.79 7.23
C LEU A 78 -5.50 -1.49 6.79
N ALA A 79 -5.30 -0.56 7.71
CA ALA A 79 -4.60 0.69 7.45
C ALA A 79 -3.69 1.03 8.63
N ALA A 80 -2.47 1.44 8.33
CA ALA A 80 -1.49 1.79 9.35
C ALA A 80 -1.87 3.08 10.08
N VAL A 81 -2.13 4.14 9.32
CA VAL A 81 -2.32 5.50 9.83
C VAL A 81 -3.43 6.24 9.08
N ASP A 82 -3.90 7.34 9.62
CA ASP A 82 -4.80 8.24 8.91
C ASP A 82 -4.02 9.12 7.93
N TYR A 83 -4.66 9.50 6.82
CA TYR A 83 -4.09 10.42 5.84
C TYR A 83 -4.18 11.87 6.37
N GLY A 84 -3.23 12.22 7.22
CA GLY A 84 -3.10 13.52 7.87
C GLY A 84 -1.64 13.81 8.20
N TYR A 85 -1.38 14.89 8.96
CA TYR A 85 -0.03 15.19 9.44
C TYR A 85 0.48 14.09 10.38
N PRO A 86 1.73 13.62 10.24
CA PRO A 86 2.74 14.00 9.24
C PRO A 86 2.66 13.18 7.94
N TRP A 87 1.82 12.16 7.89
CA TRP A 87 1.82 11.11 6.87
C TRP A 87 1.40 11.60 5.49
N ALA A 88 0.54 12.60 5.42
CA ALA A 88 0.17 13.21 4.13
C ALA A 88 1.38 13.83 3.42
N GLY A 89 2.28 14.49 4.16
CA GLY A 89 3.55 15.01 3.63
C GLY A 89 4.48 13.90 3.16
N ALA A 90 4.68 12.87 3.99
CA ALA A 90 5.48 11.68 3.65
C ALA A 90 4.98 11.01 2.37
N MET A 91 3.66 10.83 2.26
CA MET A 91 3.05 10.26 1.06
C MET A 91 3.18 11.16 -0.18
N ALA A 92 3.16 12.48 -0.02
CA ALA A 92 3.39 13.41 -1.12
C ALA A 92 4.84 13.32 -1.63
N GLU A 93 5.82 13.23 -0.76
CA GLU A 93 7.23 13.02 -1.12
C GLU A 93 7.43 11.67 -1.81
N PHE A 94 6.84 10.61 -1.27
CA PHE A 94 6.90 9.27 -1.84
C PHE A 94 6.26 9.19 -3.23
N LYS A 95 5.15 9.93 -3.48
CA LYS A 95 4.40 9.89 -4.74
C LYS A 95 4.90 10.86 -5.80
N PHE A 96 5.23 12.08 -5.40
CA PHE A 96 5.36 13.20 -6.34
C PHE A 96 6.78 13.77 -6.39
N ARG A 97 7.60 13.55 -5.35
CA ARG A 97 9.00 13.96 -5.35
C ARG A 97 9.96 12.82 -5.70
N GLY A 98 9.41 11.63 -5.98
CA GLY A 98 10.18 10.49 -6.43
C GLY A 98 11.18 9.97 -5.38
N ASP A 99 10.85 10.07 -4.09
CA ASP A 99 11.71 9.57 -3.02
C ASP A 99 11.32 8.14 -2.58
N PRO A 100 11.92 7.09 -3.18
CA PRO A 100 11.62 5.70 -2.84
C PRO A 100 12.11 5.32 -1.43
N GLY A 101 12.99 6.11 -0.81
CA GLY A 101 13.50 5.87 0.54
C GLY A 101 12.40 5.92 1.63
N TRP A 102 11.22 6.45 1.33
CA TRP A 102 10.06 6.36 2.21
C TRP A 102 9.48 4.95 2.32
N ALA A 103 9.77 4.06 1.36
CA ALA A 103 9.14 2.73 1.31
C ALA A 103 9.44 1.90 2.57
N SER A 104 10.69 1.91 3.05
CA SER A 104 11.10 1.16 4.25
C SER A 104 10.36 1.67 5.50
N ALA A 105 10.36 2.97 5.76
CA ALA A 105 9.70 3.57 6.92
C ALA A 105 8.18 3.34 6.90
N LEU A 106 7.53 3.53 5.74
CA LEU A 106 6.09 3.31 5.58
C LEU A 106 5.74 1.82 5.69
N ALA A 107 6.58 0.92 5.19
CA ALA A 107 6.39 -0.52 5.35
C ALA A 107 6.52 -0.96 6.81
N THR A 108 7.46 -0.39 7.56
CA THR A 108 7.59 -0.64 9.02
C THR A 108 6.31 -0.21 9.76
N LEU A 109 5.80 0.98 9.46
CA LEU A 109 4.52 1.45 10.04
C LEU A 109 3.36 0.53 9.67
N LEU A 110 3.30 0.06 8.42
CA LEU A 110 2.25 -0.85 7.97
C LEU A 110 2.32 -2.19 8.67
N ARG A 111 3.50 -2.78 8.81
CA ARG A 111 3.71 -4.05 9.55
C ARG A 111 3.39 -3.93 11.03
N SER A 112 3.66 -2.77 11.63
CA SER A 112 3.36 -2.50 13.05
C SER A 112 1.86 -2.28 13.31
N ALA A 113 1.05 -2.11 12.26
CA ALA A 113 -0.39 -1.93 12.44
C ALA A 113 -1.07 -3.25 12.87
N PRO A 114 -2.10 -3.19 13.72
CA PRO A 114 -2.82 -4.38 14.18
C PRO A 114 -3.28 -5.26 13.02
N TRP A 115 -3.12 -6.58 13.16
CA TRP A 115 -3.58 -7.62 12.23
C TRP A 115 -2.85 -7.69 10.89
N VAL A 116 -1.92 -6.78 10.58
CA VAL A 116 -1.18 -6.82 9.31
C VAL A 116 -0.24 -8.04 9.25
N GLU A 117 0.54 -8.31 10.29
CA GLU A 117 1.42 -9.50 10.30
C GLU A 117 0.63 -10.81 10.16
N PRO A 118 -0.44 -11.07 10.95
CA PRO A 118 -1.26 -12.26 10.76
C PRO A 118 -1.88 -12.37 9.35
N ALA A 119 -2.28 -11.23 8.74
CA ALA A 119 -2.79 -11.23 7.39
C ALA A 119 -1.71 -11.61 6.37
N LEU A 120 -0.48 -11.08 6.53
CA LEU A 120 0.65 -11.43 5.69
C LEU A 120 1.09 -12.88 5.87
N GLU A 121 1.11 -13.41 7.09
CA GLU A 121 1.47 -14.80 7.39
C GLU A 121 0.50 -15.78 6.75
N SER A 122 -0.79 -15.47 6.80
CA SER A 122 -1.84 -16.32 6.23
C SER A 122 -1.98 -16.18 4.70
N ALA A 123 -1.36 -15.19 4.07
CA ALA A 123 -1.48 -14.93 2.65
C ALA A 123 -0.66 -15.92 1.81
N ASP A 124 -1.27 -16.47 0.77
CA ASP A 124 -0.58 -17.24 -0.28
C ASP A 124 0.13 -16.32 -1.28
N LEU A 125 -0.46 -15.15 -1.57
CA LEU A 125 0.01 -14.17 -2.53
C LEU A 125 -0.16 -12.75 -2.00
N VAL A 126 0.78 -11.89 -2.37
CA VAL A 126 0.70 -10.44 -2.11
C VAL A 126 0.77 -9.70 -3.44
N LEU A 127 -0.30 -8.99 -3.78
CA LEU A 127 -0.44 -8.31 -5.07
C LEU A 127 -0.50 -6.80 -4.85
N PRO A 128 0.50 -6.04 -5.31
CA PRO A 128 0.40 -4.59 -5.30
C PRO A 128 -0.57 -4.09 -6.36
N VAL A 129 -1.35 -3.07 -6.04
CA VAL A 129 -2.22 -2.40 -7.01
C VAL A 129 -1.36 -1.77 -8.11
N PRO A 130 -1.58 -2.11 -9.39
CA PRO A 130 -0.79 -1.58 -10.47
C PRO A 130 -1.18 -0.13 -10.81
N LEU A 131 -0.19 0.68 -11.12
CA LEU A 131 -0.39 2.01 -11.68
C LEU A 131 -0.76 1.92 -13.16
N SER A 132 -1.41 2.97 -13.69
CA SER A 132 -1.48 3.14 -15.14
C SER A 132 -0.08 3.45 -15.70
N ARG A 133 0.11 3.20 -17.01
CA ARG A 133 1.39 3.42 -17.68
C ARG A 133 1.85 4.88 -17.56
N GLU A 134 0.92 5.81 -17.71
CA GLU A 134 1.19 7.24 -17.62
C GLU A 134 1.68 7.62 -16.21
N ARG A 135 0.99 7.14 -15.17
CA ARG A 135 1.40 7.38 -13.78
C ARG A 135 2.72 6.71 -13.42
N LEU A 136 2.99 5.54 -13.99
CA LEU A 136 4.27 4.87 -13.78
C LEU A 136 5.42 5.66 -14.45
N GLN A 137 5.19 6.23 -15.64
CA GLN A 137 6.16 7.10 -16.30
C GLN A 137 6.37 8.41 -15.53
N GLU A 138 5.30 9.03 -15.03
CA GLU A 138 5.35 10.26 -14.23
C GLU A 138 6.11 10.06 -12.92
N ARG A 139 5.86 8.95 -12.21
CA ARG A 139 6.41 8.71 -10.86
C ARG A 139 7.73 7.94 -10.85
N GLY A 140 8.08 7.28 -11.95
CA GLY A 140 9.27 6.44 -12.08
C GLY A 140 9.15 5.06 -11.42
N PHE A 141 8.24 4.86 -10.46
CA PHE A 141 8.03 3.58 -9.78
C PHE A 141 6.60 3.43 -9.26
N ASN A 142 6.22 2.20 -8.94
CA ASN A 142 4.94 1.89 -8.30
C ASN A 142 5.12 1.83 -6.77
N GLN A 143 4.50 2.75 -6.05
CA GLN A 143 4.56 2.89 -4.59
C GLN A 143 4.04 1.62 -3.89
N ALA A 144 2.89 1.10 -4.33
CA ALA A 144 2.31 -0.12 -3.78
C ALA A 144 3.25 -1.33 -3.97
N ALA A 145 3.95 -1.41 -5.11
CA ALA A 145 4.90 -2.49 -5.37
C ALA A 145 6.15 -2.40 -4.48
N LEU A 146 6.65 -1.18 -4.21
CA LEU A 146 7.76 -1.01 -3.26
C LEU A 146 7.34 -1.39 -1.84
N LEU A 147 6.19 -0.91 -1.36
CA LEU A 147 5.64 -1.28 -0.05
C LEU A 147 5.46 -2.79 0.05
N ALA A 148 4.82 -3.42 -0.94
CA ALA A 148 4.61 -4.86 -0.97
C ALA A 148 5.92 -5.63 -0.84
N ARG A 149 6.97 -5.25 -1.56
CA ARG A 149 8.29 -5.88 -1.48
C ARG A 149 8.91 -5.78 -0.09
N HIS A 150 8.79 -4.64 0.57
CA HIS A 150 9.31 -4.45 1.93
C HIS A 150 8.53 -5.25 2.98
N ILE A 151 7.21 -5.44 2.82
CA ILE A 151 6.40 -6.16 3.80
C ILE A 151 6.35 -7.68 3.58
N ALA A 152 6.47 -8.17 2.34
CA ALA A 152 6.23 -9.58 2.01
C ALA A 152 7.33 -10.25 1.18
N GLY A 153 8.34 -9.50 0.72
CA GLY A 153 9.51 -10.05 0.03
C GLY A 153 9.17 -10.93 -1.19
N PRO A 154 9.61 -12.20 -1.20
CA PRO A 154 9.45 -13.09 -2.37
C PRO A 154 7.99 -13.47 -2.70
N ARG A 155 7.05 -13.29 -1.77
CA ARG A 155 5.62 -13.60 -1.99
C ARG A 155 4.89 -12.57 -2.84
N VAL A 156 5.58 -11.50 -3.25
CA VAL A 156 5.00 -10.42 -4.05
C VAL A 156 5.02 -10.76 -5.53
N ASP A 157 3.85 -10.77 -6.14
CA ASP A 157 3.72 -10.89 -7.59
C ASP A 157 3.22 -9.57 -8.18
N THR A 158 4.07 -8.87 -8.92
CA THR A 158 3.77 -7.58 -9.54
C THR A 158 3.19 -7.67 -10.94
N ALA A 159 3.10 -8.89 -11.50
CA ALA A 159 2.66 -9.14 -12.86
C ALA A 159 1.29 -9.84 -12.94
N LEU A 160 0.79 -10.37 -11.81
CA LEU A 160 -0.45 -11.14 -11.80
C LEU A 160 -1.72 -10.25 -11.84
N LEU A 161 -1.69 -9.09 -11.20
CA LEU A 161 -2.78 -8.11 -11.26
C LEU A 161 -2.42 -7.04 -12.29
N LEU A 162 -3.24 -6.94 -13.34
CA LEU A 162 -3.05 -6.01 -14.44
C LEU A 162 -3.97 -4.80 -14.31
N ARG A 163 -3.51 -3.63 -14.78
CA ARG A 163 -4.34 -2.48 -15.01
C ARG A 163 -4.61 -2.32 -16.49
N LEU A 164 -5.86 -2.56 -16.92
CA LEU A 164 -6.25 -2.60 -18.32
C LEU A 164 -6.43 -1.21 -18.94
N ARG A 165 -6.78 -0.21 -18.12
CA ARG A 165 -7.02 1.16 -18.61
C ARG A 165 -6.57 2.22 -17.62
N ALA A 166 -6.15 3.34 -18.16
CA ALA A 166 -5.99 4.56 -17.38
C ALA A 166 -7.38 5.06 -16.93
N THR A 167 -7.44 5.54 -15.71
CA THR A 167 -8.64 6.18 -15.16
C THR A 167 -8.27 7.58 -14.71
N GLU A 168 -9.17 8.53 -14.85
CA GLU A 168 -8.96 9.90 -14.39
C GLU A 168 -8.50 9.98 -12.93
N ALA A 169 -7.83 11.07 -12.58
CA ALA A 169 -7.42 11.31 -11.21
C ALA A 169 -8.66 11.31 -10.30
N GLN A 170 -8.65 10.44 -9.28
CA GLN A 170 -9.79 10.27 -8.37
C GLN A 170 -9.91 11.40 -7.33
N SER A 171 -8.89 12.28 -7.24
CA SER A 171 -8.93 13.46 -6.38
C SER A 171 -10.06 14.38 -6.83
N GLY A 172 -10.98 14.70 -5.90
CA GLY A 172 -12.14 15.56 -6.19
C GLY A 172 -13.41 14.86 -6.67
N LEU A 173 -13.38 13.59 -7.10
CA LEU A 173 -14.58 12.89 -7.53
C LEU A 173 -15.42 12.36 -6.36
N PRO A 174 -16.77 12.40 -6.41
CA PRO A 174 -17.66 11.71 -5.48
C PRO A 174 -17.43 10.20 -5.47
N ARG A 175 -17.75 9.52 -4.34
CA ARG A 175 -17.54 8.06 -4.17
C ARG A 175 -18.17 7.23 -5.30
N SER A 176 -19.39 7.52 -5.67
CA SER A 176 -20.13 6.79 -6.72
C SER A 176 -19.46 6.92 -8.10
N GLN A 177 -18.88 8.07 -8.40
CA GLN A 177 -18.13 8.28 -9.65
C GLN A 177 -16.79 7.54 -9.61
N ARG A 178 -16.08 7.52 -8.45
CA ARG A 178 -14.84 6.73 -8.29
C ARG A 178 -15.07 5.25 -8.53
N LEU A 179 -16.16 4.69 -8.00
CA LEU A 179 -16.51 3.29 -8.22
C LEU A 179 -16.77 2.99 -9.70
N ARG A 180 -17.58 3.81 -10.37
CA ARG A 180 -17.86 3.65 -11.81
C ARG A 180 -16.61 3.80 -12.68
N ASN A 181 -15.74 4.73 -12.34
CA ASN A 181 -14.50 4.99 -13.08
C ASN A 181 -13.53 3.81 -13.07
N LEU A 182 -13.61 2.96 -12.02
CA LEU A 182 -12.73 1.81 -11.83
C LEU A 182 -13.34 0.48 -12.30
N LEU A 183 -14.61 0.45 -12.72
CA LEU A 183 -15.21 -0.77 -13.24
C LEU A 183 -14.42 -1.31 -14.44
N GLY A 184 -13.96 -2.56 -14.36
CA GLY A 184 -13.15 -3.20 -15.39
C GLY A 184 -11.77 -2.56 -15.62
N ALA A 185 -11.26 -1.76 -14.65
CA ALA A 185 -9.92 -1.19 -14.73
C ALA A 185 -8.82 -2.20 -14.40
N PHE A 186 -9.15 -3.28 -13.71
CA PHE A 186 -8.20 -4.31 -13.30
C PHE A 186 -8.65 -5.68 -13.80
N ALA A 187 -7.69 -6.56 -14.05
CA ALA A 187 -7.92 -7.97 -14.34
C ALA A 187 -6.75 -8.81 -13.84
N VAL A 188 -6.99 -10.08 -13.57
CA VAL A 188 -5.93 -11.06 -13.39
C VAL A 188 -5.34 -11.40 -14.75
N GLU A 189 -4.03 -11.57 -14.83
CA GLU A 189 -3.35 -12.03 -16.05
C GLU A 189 -4.01 -13.32 -16.56
N PRO A 190 -4.62 -13.32 -17.77
CA PRO A 190 -5.46 -14.45 -18.23
C PRO A 190 -4.74 -15.80 -18.26
N THR A 191 -3.46 -15.81 -18.64
CA THR A 191 -2.66 -17.04 -18.69
C THR A 191 -2.31 -17.61 -17.32
N ARG A 192 -2.54 -16.82 -16.26
CA ARG A 192 -2.22 -17.15 -14.87
C ARG A 192 -3.46 -17.10 -13.95
N ALA A 193 -4.65 -17.09 -14.51
CA ALA A 193 -5.90 -16.98 -13.74
C ALA A 193 -6.05 -18.10 -12.68
N ALA A 194 -5.54 -19.30 -12.95
CA ALA A 194 -5.52 -20.40 -11.97
C ALA A 194 -4.69 -20.10 -10.71
N ALA A 195 -3.74 -19.18 -10.77
CA ALA A 195 -2.87 -18.85 -9.63
C ALA A 195 -3.61 -18.12 -8.49
N VAL A 196 -4.78 -17.55 -8.74
CA VAL A 196 -5.59 -16.84 -7.72
C VAL A 196 -6.74 -17.67 -7.16
N GLN A 197 -7.08 -18.80 -7.82
CA GLN A 197 -8.22 -19.62 -7.40
C GLN A 197 -8.00 -20.28 -6.04
N GLY A 198 -8.93 -20.08 -5.11
CA GLY A 198 -8.86 -20.64 -3.77
C GLY A 198 -7.73 -20.10 -2.90
N ARG A 199 -7.04 -19.03 -3.33
CA ARG A 199 -5.90 -18.45 -2.62
C ARG A 199 -6.32 -17.31 -1.73
N ARG A 200 -5.65 -17.18 -0.59
CA ARG A 200 -5.71 -15.98 0.25
C ARG A 200 -4.77 -14.92 -0.31
N ILE A 201 -5.35 -13.81 -0.73
CA ILE A 201 -4.62 -12.74 -1.42
C ILE A 201 -4.64 -11.48 -0.58
N VAL A 202 -3.49 -10.89 -0.35
CA VAL A 202 -3.35 -9.55 0.21
C VAL A 202 -3.13 -8.57 -0.93
N LEU A 203 -4.05 -7.62 -1.09
CA LEU A 203 -3.88 -6.47 -1.99
C LEU A 203 -3.19 -5.34 -1.22
N VAL A 204 -2.13 -4.76 -1.79
CA VAL A 204 -1.40 -3.63 -1.20
C VAL A 204 -1.62 -2.38 -2.04
N ASP A 205 -2.04 -1.30 -1.38
CA ASP A 205 -2.15 0.05 -1.98
C ASP A 205 -1.46 1.06 -1.05
N ASP A 206 -1.06 2.21 -1.57
CA ASP A 206 -0.36 3.24 -0.83
C ASP A 206 -1.31 4.16 -0.04
N VAL A 207 -2.45 4.54 -0.60
CA VAL A 207 -3.47 5.40 0.04
C VAL A 207 -4.86 4.90 -0.28
N MET A 208 -5.61 4.61 0.76
CA MET A 208 -7.02 4.30 0.64
C MET A 208 -7.88 5.50 1.07
N THR A 209 -8.80 5.90 0.23
CA THR A 209 -9.81 6.92 0.55
C THR A 209 -11.20 6.32 0.72
N THR A 210 -11.78 5.80 -0.33
CA THR A 210 -13.10 5.17 -0.35
C THR A 210 -13.03 3.65 -0.46
N GLY A 211 -11.84 3.08 -0.59
CA GLY A 211 -11.63 1.67 -0.91
C GLY A 211 -12.02 1.27 -2.34
N ALA A 212 -12.39 2.24 -3.19
CA ALA A 212 -12.86 1.96 -4.55
C ALA A 212 -11.83 1.19 -5.39
N THR A 213 -10.54 1.52 -5.24
CA THR A 213 -9.44 0.84 -5.94
C THR A 213 -9.34 -0.62 -5.53
N LEU A 214 -9.28 -0.88 -4.22
CA LEU A 214 -9.19 -2.24 -3.69
C LEU A 214 -10.44 -3.06 -4.04
N ASN A 215 -11.62 -2.44 -3.95
CA ASN A 215 -12.88 -3.09 -4.32
C ASN A 215 -12.99 -3.42 -5.82
N ALA A 216 -12.38 -2.60 -6.69
CA ALA A 216 -12.33 -2.85 -8.13
C ALA A 216 -11.23 -3.86 -8.52
N ALA A 217 -10.16 -3.97 -7.73
CA ALA A 217 -9.07 -4.92 -7.92
C ALA A 217 -9.38 -6.31 -7.33
N ALA A 218 -10.34 -6.39 -6.40
CA ALA A 218 -10.85 -7.66 -5.90
C ALA A 218 -11.75 -8.33 -6.95
N PRO A 219 -11.60 -9.64 -7.19
CA PRO A 219 -12.35 -10.39 -8.19
C PRO A 219 -13.84 -10.50 -7.86
#